data_07e9d4c2431d0ae0d762d1addeaa3927
#
_entry.id   07e9d4c2431d0ae0d762d1addeaa3927
#
_cell.length_a   1.000
_cell.length_b   1.000
_cell.length_c   1.000
_cell.angle_alpha   90.00
_cell.angle_beta   90.00
_cell.angle_gamma   90.00
#
_symmetry.space_group_name_H-M   'P 1'
#
loop_
_entity.id
_entity.type
_entity.pdbx_description
1 polymer ?
#
loop_
_entity_poly.entity_id
_entity_poly.type
_entity_poly.pdbx_seq_one_letter_code
_entity_poly.pdbx_strand_id
1 'polypeptide(L)'
;MKIDNSFWLFLALFAVSWWAVTEYESNSLLKDDNFKKSKIIATQSLQFNRFNQIATTAYRHGIQTEAKSQEKVIEYREILKKELTCDLPVPQPIADGLLKYTYELRSMYADPQNTNRASVSTTATSTLTYCQAVLWINPLLSALDKANGQLKAIRKIDDERADQ
;
A
#
# COMPACT_ATOMS: atom_id res chain seq x y z
N MET A 1 13.73 -64.32 48.62
CA MET A 1 14.48 -63.95 47.42
C MET A 1 15.24 -62.67 47.75
N LYS A 2 16.55 -62.76 47.94
CA LYS A 2 17.40 -61.56 48.13
C LYS A 2 17.61 -60.98 46.74
N ILE A 3 17.02 -59.82 46.47
CA ILE A 3 17.26 -59.07 45.25
C ILE A 3 18.68 -58.50 45.37
N ASP A 4 19.58 -58.96 44.51
CA ASP A 4 21.00 -58.52 44.55
C ASP A 4 21.13 -57.03 44.27
N ASN A 5 21.99 -56.34 44.95
CA ASN A 5 22.33 -54.91 44.73
C ASN A 5 22.68 -54.64 43.26
N SER A 6 23.17 -55.64 42.56
CA SER A 6 23.45 -55.59 41.10
C SER A 6 22.24 -55.30 40.26
N PHE A 7 21.06 -55.86 40.62
CA PHE A 7 19.81 -55.61 39.89
C PHE A 7 19.36 -54.12 39.96
N TRP A 8 19.48 -53.52 41.13
CA TRP A 8 19.17 -52.10 41.30
C TRP A 8 20.11 -51.18 40.54
N LEU A 9 21.41 -51.54 40.40
CA LEU A 9 22.37 -50.80 39.58
C LEU A 9 22.03 -50.88 38.10
N PHE A 10 21.61 -52.02 37.58
CA PHE A 10 21.15 -52.16 36.20
C PHE A 10 19.88 -51.32 35.92
N LEU A 11 18.90 -51.33 36.82
CA LEU A 11 17.70 -50.48 36.70
C LEU A 11 18.05 -48.98 36.69
N ALA A 12 18.95 -48.55 37.55
CA ALA A 12 19.38 -47.14 37.61
C ALA A 12 20.12 -46.75 36.31
N LEU A 13 21.01 -47.59 35.79
CA LEU A 13 21.67 -47.35 34.50
C LEU A 13 20.72 -47.30 33.34
N PHE A 14 19.72 -48.17 33.33
CA PHE A 14 18.68 -48.16 32.28
C PHE A 14 17.84 -46.90 32.34
N ALA A 15 17.45 -46.44 33.51
CA ALA A 15 16.70 -45.23 33.72
C ALA A 15 17.48 -43.97 33.27
N VAL A 16 18.75 -43.90 33.63
CA VAL A 16 19.63 -42.78 33.22
C VAL A 16 19.87 -42.76 31.70
N SER A 17 20.08 -43.96 31.11
CA SER A 17 20.24 -44.06 29.65
C SER A 17 18.96 -43.64 28.90
N TRP A 18 17.82 -44.12 29.38
CA TRP A 18 16.51 -43.71 28.82
C TRP A 18 16.30 -42.20 28.91
N TRP A 19 16.57 -41.62 30.05
CA TRP A 19 16.46 -40.18 30.27
C TRP A 19 17.42 -39.36 29.37
N ALA A 20 18.67 -39.81 29.23
CA ALA A 20 19.65 -39.19 28.37
C ALA A 20 19.24 -39.21 26.88
N VAL A 21 18.62 -40.30 26.38
CA VAL A 21 18.14 -40.39 25.01
C VAL A 21 16.95 -39.45 24.78
N THR A 22 15.97 -39.43 25.70
CA THR A 22 14.82 -38.53 25.58
C THR A 22 15.21 -37.04 25.61
N GLU A 23 16.20 -36.68 26.44
CA GLU A 23 16.73 -35.31 26.50
C GLU A 23 17.47 -34.92 25.23
N TYR A 24 18.21 -35.86 24.65
CA TYR A 24 18.92 -35.63 23.38
C TYR A 24 17.97 -35.41 22.21
N GLU A 25 16.91 -36.22 22.11
CA GLU A 25 15.87 -36.06 21.07
C GLU A 25 15.12 -34.73 21.21
N SER A 26 14.70 -34.34 22.40
CA SER A 26 14.00 -33.06 22.65
C SER A 26 14.90 -31.87 22.33
N ASN A 27 16.19 -31.91 22.67
CA ASN A 27 17.14 -30.85 22.30
C ASN A 27 17.40 -30.75 20.80
N SER A 28 17.42 -31.87 20.08
CA SER A 28 17.58 -31.85 18.62
C SER A 28 16.36 -31.28 17.92
N LEU A 29 15.16 -31.63 18.37
CA LEU A 29 13.89 -31.07 17.86
C LEU A 29 13.77 -29.57 18.11
N LEU A 30 14.15 -29.11 19.32
CA LEU A 30 14.15 -27.68 19.64
C LEU A 30 15.15 -26.89 18.78
N LYS A 31 16.32 -27.44 18.49
CA LYS A 31 17.30 -26.80 17.58
C LYS A 31 16.76 -26.69 16.16
N ASP A 32 16.14 -27.76 15.63
CA ASP A 32 15.57 -27.77 14.28
C ASP A 32 14.39 -26.76 14.18
N ASP A 33 13.51 -26.73 15.19
CA ASP A 33 12.39 -25.79 15.26
C ASP A 33 12.88 -24.33 15.36
N ASN A 34 13.87 -24.04 16.18
CA ASN A 34 14.48 -22.73 16.26
C ASN A 34 15.16 -22.30 14.95
N PHE A 35 15.81 -23.23 14.25
CA PHE A 35 16.43 -22.96 12.95
C PHE A 35 15.34 -22.63 11.90
N LYS A 36 14.25 -23.41 11.85
CA LYS A 36 13.12 -23.17 10.97
C LYS A 36 12.48 -21.81 11.25
N LYS A 37 12.22 -21.50 12.53
CA LYS A 37 11.68 -20.20 12.95
C LYS A 37 12.59 -19.04 12.56
N SER A 38 13.89 -19.17 12.77
CA SER A 38 14.89 -18.17 12.39
C SER A 38 14.89 -17.93 10.87
N LYS A 39 14.81 -19.00 10.08
CA LYS A 39 14.73 -18.91 8.62
C LYS A 39 13.46 -18.20 8.16
N ILE A 40 12.31 -18.52 8.76
CA ILE A 40 11.04 -17.86 8.47
C ILE A 40 11.12 -16.37 8.79
N ILE A 41 11.63 -16.00 9.98
CA ILE A 41 11.78 -14.60 10.39
C ILE A 41 12.71 -13.85 9.44
N ALA A 42 13.84 -14.44 9.04
CA ALA A 42 14.77 -13.84 8.09
C ALA A 42 14.11 -13.60 6.73
N THR A 43 13.36 -14.58 6.21
CA THR A 43 12.61 -14.44 4.95
C THR A 43 11.55 -13.36 5.04
N GLN A 44 10.76 -13.34 6.09
CA GLN A 44 9.73 -12.31 6.32
C GLN A 44 10.34 -10.91 6.45
N SER A 45 11.47 -10.77 7.12
CA SER A 45 12.19 -9.50 7.24
C SER A 45 12.68 -9.00 5.88
N LEU A 46 13.23 -9.88 5.03
CA LEU A 46 13.65 -9.53 3.68
C LEU A 46 12.46 -9.08 2.82
N GLN A 47 11.33 -9.79 2.89
CA GLN A 47 10.10 -9.43 2.18
C GLN A 47 9.58 -8.07 2.62
N PHE A 48 9.50 -7.84 3.93
CA PHE A 48 9.08 -6.56 4.49
C PHE A 48 9.95 -5.39 4.00
N ASN A 49 11.27 -5.58 3.98
CA ASN A 49 12.19 -4.58 3.46
C ASN A 49 11.98 -4.29 1.96
N ARG A 50 11.75 -5.32 1.14
CA ARG A 50 11.44 -5.15 -0.29
C ARG A 50 10.14 -4.41 -0.50
N PHE A 51 9.08 -4.77 0.22
CA PHE A 51 7.79 -4.09 0.13
C PHE A 51 7.89 -2.62 0.55
N ASN A 52 8.66 -2.32 1.60
CA ASN A 52 8.92 -0.94 2.01
C ASN A 52 9.68 -0.14 0.95
N GLN A 53 10.65 -0.75 0.25
CA GLN A 53 11.35 -0.10 -0.85
C GLN A 53 10.42 0.22 -2.02
N ILE A 54 9.55 -0.73 -2.40
CA ILE A 54 8.57 -0.54 -3.48
C ILE A 54 7.60 0.58 -3.11
N ALA A 55 7.05 0.53 -1.89
CA ALA A 55 6.12 1.54 -1.39
C ALA A 55 6.77 2.94 -1.33
N THR A 56 8.00 3.03 -0.82
CA THR A 56 8.76 4.30 -0.75
C THR A 56 9.04 4.86 -2.13
N THR A 57 9.37 4.01 -3.10
CA THR A 57 9.61 4.43 -4.48
C THR A 57 8.34 4.97 -5.13
N ALA A 58 7.21 4.29 -4.96
CA ALA A 58 5.91 4.75 -5.46
C ALA A 58 5.49 6.08 -4.81
N TYR A 59 5.73 6.24 -3.51
CA TYR A 59 5.43 7.47 -2.78
C TYR A 59 6.28 8.65 -3.29
N ARG A 60 7.59 8.46 -3.47
CA ARG A 60 8.49 9.48 -4.03
C ARG A 60 8.10 9.88 -5.45
N HIS A 61 7.74 8.91 -6.29
CA HIS A 61 7.22 9.17 -7.62
C HIS A 61 5.97 10.05 -7.56
N GLY A 62 5.02 9.74 -6.68
CA GLY A 62 3.81 10.54 -6.49
C GLY A 62 4.09 12.00 -6.09
N ILE A 63 5.05 12.24 -5.19
CA ILE A 63 5.46 13.59 -4.80
C ILE A 63 6.09 14.36 -5.98
N GLN A 64 6.96 13.71 -6.74
CA GLN A 64 7.61 14.33 -7.91
C GLN A 64 6.61 14.68 -9.00
N THR A 65 5.65 13.78 -9.26
CA THR A 65 4.60 13.99 -10.26
C THR A 65 3.72 15.17 -9.86
N GLU A 66 3.36 15.28 -8.57
CA GLU A 66 2.57 16.40 -8.06
C GLU A 66 3.33 17.74 -8.15
N ALA A 67 4.61 17.76 -7.76
CA ALA A 67 5.43 18.96 -7.85
C ALA A 67 5.57 19.46 -9.31
N LYS A 68 5.83 18.56 -10.26
CA LYS A 68 5.86 18.87 -11.69
C LYS A 68 4.53 19.39 -12.20
N SER A 69 3.42 18.82 -11.72
CA SER A 69 2.08 19.27 -12.09
C SER A 69 1.82 20.70 -11.62
N GLN A 70 2.20 21.01 -10.38
CA GLN A 70 2.05 22.37 -9.83
C GLN A 70 2.89 23.39 -10.62
N GLU A 71 4.12 23.05 -10.98
CA GLU A 71 4.97 23.88 -11.82
C GLU A 71 4.31 24.17 -13.18
N LYS A 72 3.76 23.13 -13.84
CA LYS A 72 3.04 23.27 -15.10
C LYS A 72 1.77 24.10 -14.98
N VAL A 73 1.05 23.98 -13.90
CA VAL A 73 -0.16 24.81 -13.64
C VAL A 73 0.22 26.28 -13.52
N ILE A 74 1.36 26.59 -12.87
CA ILE A 74 1.85 27.98 -12.77
C ILE A 74 2.22 28.52 -14.16
N GLU A 75 2.97 27.75 -14.95
CA GLU A 75 3.34 28.10 -16.31
C GLU A 75 2.10 28.35 -17.18
N TYR A 76 1.14 27.43 -17.18
CA TYR A 76 -0.09 27.56 -17.96
C TYR A 76 -0.95 28.76 -17.51
N ARG A 77 -0.99 29.05 -16.23
CA ARG A 77 -1.69 30.23 -15.70
C ARG A 77 -1.12 31.54 -16.26
N GLU A 78 0.20 31.62 -16.40
CA GLU A 78 0.84 32.83 -16.98
C GLU A 78 0.57 32.95 -18.49
N ILE A 79 0.51 31.84 -19.22
CA ILE A 79 0.14 31.82 -20.63
C ILE A 79 -1.34 32.23 -20.80
N LEU A 80 -2.22 31.60 -20.03
CA LEU A 80 -3.66 31.78 -20.14
C LEU A 80 -4.11 33.20 -19.76
N LYS A 81 -3.39 33.93 -18.92
CA LYS A 81 -3.69 35.34 -18.61
C LYS A 81 -3.70 36.25 -19.85
N LYS A 82 -3.07 35.84 -20.94
CA LYS A 82 -2.97 36.60 -22.18
C LYS A 82 -4.07 36.25 -23.18
N GLU A 83 -4.84 35.21 -22.88
CA GLU A 83 -5.88 34.68 -23.77
C GLU A 83 -7.23 35.32 -23.51
N LEU A 84 -7.80 35.97 -24.53
CA LEU A 84 -9.08 36.67 -24.43
C LEU A 84 -10.28 35.74 -24.16
N THR A 85 -10.16 34.45 -24.50
CA THR A 85 -11.20 33.44 -24.28
C THR A 85 -11.19 32.86 -22.87
N CYS A 86 -10.22 33.26 -22.05
CA CYS A 86 -9.98 32.71 -20.71
C CYS A 86 -11.19 32.83 -19.78
N ASP A 87 -11.81 33.99 -19.79
CA ASP A 87 -12.93 34.34 -18.90
C ASP A 87 -14.29 33.95 -19.46
N LEU A 88 -14.35 33.40 -20.68
CA LEU A 88 -15.59 32.92 -21.24
C LEU A 88 -16.13 31.74 -20.42
N PRO A 89 -17.42 31.71 -20.10
CA PRO A 89 -18.02 30.61 -19.35
C PRO A 89 -18.11 29.34 -20.21
N VAL A 90 -17.83 28.20 -19.60
CA VAL A 90 -18.16 26.89 -20.18
C VAL A 90 -19.68 26.76 -20.24
N PRO A 91 -20.25 26.17 -21.31
CA PRO A 91 -21.70 25.96 -21.40
C PRO A 91 -22.23 25.26 -20.14
N GLN A 92 -23.30 25.80 -19.58
CA GLN A 92 -23.81 25.39 -18.26
C GLN A 92 -24.03 23.88 -18.10
N PRO A 93 -24.61 23.13 -19.07
CA PRO A 93 -24.76 21.68 -18.92
C PRO A 93 -23.45 20.91 -18.76
N ILE A 94 -22.38 21.40 -19.41
CA ILE A 94 -21.05 20.79 -19.33
C ILE A 94 -20.39 21.15 -17.98
N ALA A 95 -20.47 22.41 -17.56
CA ALA A 95 -19.96 22.88 -16.30
C ALA A 95 -20.59 22.13 -15.11
N ASP A 96 -21.91 21.99 -15.13
CA ASP A 96 -22.67 21.28 -14.10
C ASP A 96 -22.29 19.79 -14.05
N GLY A 97 -22.13 19.14 -15.22
CA GLY A 97 -21.70 17.75 -15.31
C GLY A 97 -20.30 17.53 -14.72
N LEU A 98 -19.34 18.40 -15.06
CA LEU A 98 -17.97 18.33 -14.55
C LEU A 98 -17.92 18.58 -13.04
N LEU A 99 -18.62 19.58 -12.55
CA LEU A 99 -18.69 19.90 -11.13
C LEU A 99 -19.34 18.77 -10.33
N LYS A 100 -20.46 18.24 -10.80
CA LYS A 100 -21.14 17.10 -10.17
C LYS A 100 -20.20 15.90 -10.06
N TYR A 101 -19.52 15.53 -11.15
CA TYR A 101 -18.59 14.42 -11.18
C TYR A 101 -17.41 14.61 -10.20
N THR A 102 -16.86 15.82 -10.12
CA THR A 102 -15.77 16.10 -9.17
C THR A 102 -16.23 16.01 -7.71
N TYR A 103 -17.47 16.43 -7.41
CA TYR A 103 -18.06 16.26 -6.08
C TYR A 103 -18.27 14.79 -5.73
N GLU A 104 -18.78 13.99 -6.68
CA GLU A 104 -18.97 12.55 -6.49
C GLU A 104 -17.63 11.85 -6.21
N LEU A 105 -16.58 12.13 -6.99
CA LEU A 105 -15.24 11.58 -6.75
C LEU A 105 -14.69 11.98 -5.37
N ARG A 106 -14.88 13.23 -4.97
CA ARG A 106 -14.41 13.70 -3.65
C ARG A 106 -15.17 13.03 -2.53
N SER A 107 -16.48 12.83 -2.66
CA SER A 107 -17.30 12.17 -1.65
C SER A 107 -16.92 10.70 -1.47
N MET A 108 -16.64 9.97 -2.55
CA MET A 108 -16.15 8.59 -2.52
C MET A 108 -14.78 8.46 -1.84
N TYR A 109 -13.91 9.45 -2.03
CA TYR A 109 -12.60 9.46 -1.38
C TYR A 109 -12.68 9.80 0.11
N ALA A 110 -13.58 10.69 0.50
CA ALA A 110 -13.73 11.12 1.90
C ALA A 110 -14.41 10.07 2.77
N ASP A 111 -15.33 9.27 2.20
CA ASP A 111 -16.07 8.23 2.93
C ASP A 111 -16.35 7.02 2.02
N PRO A 112 -15.35 6.12 1.83
CA PRO A 112 -15.47 4.98 0.92
C PRO A 112 -16.56 3.97 1.32
N GLN A 113 -17.06 4.01 2.56
CA GLN A 113 -18.10 3.09 3.04
C GLN A 113 -19.52 3.61 2.80
N ASN A 114 -19.68 4.89 2.48
CA ASN A 114 -20.99 5.52 2.32
C ASN A 114 -21.24 5.95 0.86
N THR A 115 -21.47 4.98 -0.01
CA THR A 115 -21.76 5.21 -1.43
C THR A 115 -23.09 5.95 -1.69
N ASN A 116 -23.94 6.11 -0.68
CA ASN A 116 -25.26 6.73 -0.80
C ASN A 116 -25.28 8.23 -0.52
N ARG A 117 -24.13 8.86 -0.24
CA ARG A 117 -24.06 10.30 0.08
C ARG A 117 -23.92 11.22 -1.14
N ALA A 118 -24.32 10.74 -2.32
CA ALA A 118 -24.25 11.46 -3.60
C ALA A 118 -25.33 12.56 -3.78
N SER A 119 -25.88 13.11 -2.71
CA SER A 119 -26.89 14.16 -2.84
C SER A 119 -26.69 15.31 -1.86
N VAL A 120 -25.52 15.91 -1.85
CA VAL A 120 -25.43 17.31 -1.43
C VAL A 120 -25.40 18.16 -2.70
N SER A 121 -26.57 18.41 -3.22
CA SER A 121 -26.82 19.44 -4.20
C SER A 121 -26.65 20.81 -3.54
N THR A 122 -25.38 21.20 -3.33
CA THR A 122 -25.11 22.63 -3.26
C THR A 122 -24.98 23.13 -4.68
N THR A 123 -26.04 23.62 -5.19
CA THR A 123 -26.12 24.51 -6.38
C THR A 123 -25.29 25.77 -6.06
N ALA A 124 -23.99 25.63 -5.94
CA ALA A 124 -23.13 26.78 -6.10
C ALA A 124 -23.17 27.08 -7.59
N THR A 125 -23.88 28.15 -7.96
CA THR A 125 -23.81 28.81 -9.27
C THR A 125 -22.40 29.33 -9.49
N SER A 126 -21.41 28.42 -9.56
CA SER A 126 -20.05 28.77 -9.92
C SER A 126 -19.93 28.59 -11.42
N THR A 127 -19.88 29.72 -12.13
CA THR A 127 -19.58 29.74 -13.56
C THR A 127 -18.15 29.24 -13.75
N LEU A 128 -18.00 28.02 -14.26
CA LEU A 128 -16.71 27.46 -14.65
C LEU A 128 -16.24 28.17 -15.92
N THR A 129 -15.07 28.78 -15.93
CA THR A 129 -14.49 29.38 -17.15
C THR A 129 -13.64 28.36 -17.91
N TYR A 130 -13.41 28.61 -19.21
CA TYR A 130 -12.55 27.73 -20.01
C TYR A 130 -11.13 27.63 -19.44
N CYS A 131 -10.54 28.69 -18.95
CA CYS A 131 -9.23 28.64 -18.34
C CYS A 131 -9.19 27.84 -17.03
N GLN A 132 -10.23 27.95 -16.22
CA GLN A 132 -10.33 27.08 -15.04
C GLN A 132 -10.41 25.61 -15.44
N ALA A 133 -11.21 25.27 -16.46
CA ALA A 133 -11.30 23.90 -16.97
C ALA A 133 -9.95 23.39 -17.51
N VAL A 134 -9.23 24.21 -18.28
CA VAL A 134 -7.90 23.88 -18.81
C VAL A 134 -6.90 23.65 -17.68
N LEU A 135 -6.91 24.50 -16.65
CA LEU A 135 -6.03 24.36 -15.50
C LEU A 135 -6.27 23.09 -14.66
N TRP A 136 -7.45 22.46 -14.78
CA TRP A 136 -7.75 21.19 -14.12
C TRP A 136 -7.12 19.99 -14.81
N ILE A 137 -6.84 20.07 -16.12
CA ILE A 137 -6.33 18.94 -16.91
C ILE A 137 -5.03 18.39 -16.33
N ASN A 138 -4.08 19.27 -16.04
CA ASN A 138 -2.76 18.84 -15.57
C ASN A 138 -2.79 18.19 -14.17
N PRO A 139 -3.47 18.73 -13.17
CA PRO A 139 -3.70 18.06 -11.91
C PRO A 139 -4.41 16.69 -12.04
N LEU A 140 -5.38 16.57 -12.93
CA LEU A 140 -6.07 15.30 -13.18
C LEU A 140 -5.14 14.25 -13.79
N LEU A 141 -4.33 14.64 -14.79
CA LEU A 141 -3.32 13.76 -15.38
C LEU A 141 -2.27 13.33 -14.34
N SER A 142 -1.86 14.26 -13.49
CA SER A 142 -0.95 13.97 -12.37
C SER A 142 -1.55 12.97 -11.37
N ALA A 143 -2.83 13.14 -11.03
CA ALA A 143 -3.53 12.21 -10.15
C ALA A 143 -3.64 10.80 -10.77
N LEU A 144 -3.91 10.70 -12.08
CA LEU A 144 -3.92 9.43 -12.81
C LEU A 144 -2.54 8.77 -12.84
N ASP A 145 -1.48 9.52 -13.11
CA ASP A 145 -0.11 9.00 -13.10
C ASP A 145 0.28 8.47 -11.72
N LYS A 146 -0.06 9.21 -10.67
CA LYS A 146 0.14 8.80 -9.28
C LYS A 146 -0.63 7.51 -8.96
N ALA A 147 -1.90 7.41 -9.35
CA ALA A 147 -2.71 6.21 -9.15
C ALA A 147 -2.15 5.00 -9.92
N ASN A 148 -1.76 5.19 -11.17
CA ASN A 148 -1.12 4.16 -11.97
C ASN A 148 0.22 3.69 -11.37
N GLY A 149 1.02 4.61 -10.83
CA GLY A 149 2.25 4.30 -10.12
C GLY A 149 2.00 3.44 -8.88
N GLN A 150 0.96 3.75 -8.11
CA GLN A 150 0.55 2.95 -6.94
C GLN A 150 0.06 1.56 -7.34
N LEU A 151 -0.79 1.45 -8.38
CA LEU A 151 -1.27 0.16 -8.89
C LEU A 151 -0.11 -0.70 -9.41
N LYS A 152 0.87 -0.10 -10.09
CA LYS A 152 2.07 -0.80 -10.54
C LYS A 152 2.89 -1.32 -9.35
N ALA A 153 3.01 -0.54 -8.27
CA ALA A 153 3.69 -0.98 -7.05
C ALA A 153 2.98 -2.16 -6.39
N ILE A 154 1.64 -2.12 -6.29
CA ILE A 154 0.83 -3.21 -5.76
C ILE A 154 1.03 -4.48 -6.59
N ARG A 155 0.89 -4.40 -7.91
CA ARG A 155 1.11 -5.56 -8.79
C ARG A 155 2.50 -6.15 -8.61
N LYS A 156 3.53 -5.31 -8.51
CA LYS A 156 4.89 -5.79 -8.28
C LYS A 156 5.02 -6.55 -6.95
N ILE A 157 4.34 -6.11 -5.89
CA ILE A 157 4.30 -6.82 -4.61
C ILE A 157 3.58 -8.16 -4.75
N ASP A 158 2.47 -8.21 -5.49
CA ASP A 158 1.71 -9.44 -5.71
C ASP A 158 2.50 -10.45 -6.55
N ASP A 159 3.18 -10.00 -7.62
CA ASP A 159 4.05 -10.84 -8.43
C ASP A 159 5.19 -11.44 -7.57
N GLU A 160 5.87 -10.63 -6.75
CA GLU A 160 6.94 -11.10 -5.86
C GLU A 160 6.43 -12.09 -4.77
N ARG A 161 5.14 -12.06 -4.44
CA ARG A 161 4.52 -13.05 -3.54
C ARG A 161 4.19 -14.36 -4.26
N ALA A 162 3.78 -14.29 -5.53
CA ALA A 162 3.41 -15.45 -6.32
C ALA A 162 4.63 -16.33 -6.69
N ASP A 163 5.82 -15.73 -6.77
CA ASP A 163 7.07 -16.42 -7.10
C ASP A 163 7.71 -17.16 -5.90
N GLN A 164 7.03 -17.26 -4.74
CA GLN A 164 7.52 -17.88 -3.49
C GLN A 164 6.79 -19.16 -3.14
#